data_4c2889ed6320e09bac837523d0f81dfa
#
_entry.id   4c2889ed6320e09bac837523d0f81dfa
#
_cell.length_a   1.000
_cell.length_b   1.000
_cell.length_c   1.000
_cell.angle_alpha   90.00
_cell.angle_beta   90.00
_cell.angle_gamma   90.00
#
_symmetry.space_group_name_H-M   'P 1'
#
loop_
_entity.id
_entity.type
_entity.pdbx_description
1 polymer ?
#
loop_
_entity_poly.entity_id
_entity_poly.type
_entity_poly.pdbx_seq_one_letter_code
_entity_poly.pdbx_strand_id
1 'polypeptide(L)'
;LIDGAHRGGLGLSPQEYGLVAGTIGVAGLSLGGILGAKAIAHGGIKRWLWPMALSLTIPNATYLYLSYYLPDNIFIVGLCVFLEQVGYGFGFVAYIMFIKRFVMGYLHKAHLTLGKAFMALSIMLPAMFSGFLQQAVGYRTFFIIVLCSSVATIIATILAIITLKAKEARK
;
A
#
# COMPACT_ATOMS: atom_id res chain seq x y z
N LEU A 1 -0.29 15.36 -6.34
CA LEU A 1 0.96 16.11 -6.13
C LEU A 1 1.19 17.19 -7.19
N ILE A 2 0.88 16.93 -8.46
CA ILE A 2 1.13 17.86 -9.60
C ILE A 2 0.07 18.97 -9.68
N ASP A 3 -1.16 18.72 -9.31
CA ASP A 3 -2.24 19.71 -9.40
C ASP A 3 -1.93 20.95 -8.55
N GLY A 4 -2.32 22.12 -9.06
CA GLY A 4 -2.09 23.41 -8.39
C GLY A 4 -2.84 23.55 -7.06
N ALA A 5 -2.32 24.42 -6.18
CA ALA A 5 -2.86 24.64 -4.84
C ALA A 5 -4.34 25.08 -4.84
N HIS A 6 -4.80 25.78 -5.90
CA HIS A 6 -6.21 26.18 -6.06
C HIS A 6 -7.18 24.98 -6.17
N ARG A 7 -6.67 23.79 -6.55
CA ARG A 7 -7.41 22.52 -6.56
C ARG A 7 -7.12 21.63 -5.34
N GLY A 8 -6.30 22.12 -4.40
CA GLY A 8 -5.86 21.36 -3.23
C GLY A 8 -4.70 20.41 -3.48
N GLY A 9 -3.98 20.57 -4.60
CA GLY A 9 -2.74 19.88 -4.90
C GLY A 9 -1.51 20.66 -4.43
N LEU A 10 -0.32 20.06 -4.58
CA LEU A 10 0.96 20.65 -4.16
C LEU A 10 1.65 21.48 -5.26
N GLY A 11 1.16 21.41 -6.50
CA GLY A 11 1.71 22.16 -7.63
C GLY A 11 3.14 21.77 -8.01
N LEU A 12 3.56 20.54 -7.73
CA LEU A 12 4.91 20.08 -8.10
C LEU A 12 5.11 20.08 -9.61
N SER A 13 6.27 20.53 -10.05
CA SER A 13 6.68 20.36 -11.44
C SER A 13 6.82 18.88 -11.79
N PRO A 14 6.71 18.48 -13.08
CA PRO A 14 6.91 17.10 -13.51
C PRO A 14 8.28 16.54 -13.09
N GLN A 15 9.32 17.37 -13.05
CA GLN A 15 10.67 16.99 -12.62
C GLN A 15 10.72 16.69 -11.12
N GLU A 16 10.14 17.55 -10.29
CA GLU A 16 10.04 17.33 -8.83
C GLU A 16 9.20 16.11 -8.52
N TYR A 17 8.08 15.91 -9.20
CA TYR A 17 7.28 14.69 -9.08
C TYR A 17 8.07 13.44 -9.47
N GLY A 18 8.81 13.51 -10.58
CA GLY A 18 9.69 12.42 -11.02
C GLY A 18 10.75 12.07 -9.99
N LEU A 19 11.37 13.07 -9.34
CA LEU A 19 12.33 12.86 -8.27
C LEU A 19 11.67 12.22 -7.04
N VAL A 20 10.56 12.77 -6.58
CA VAL A 20 9.88 12.31 -5.37
C VAL A 20 9.29 10.91 -5.57
N ALA A 21 8.51 10.70 -6.60
CA ALA A 21 7.81 9.42 -6.82
C ALA A 21 8.76 8.36 -7.44
N GLY A 22 9.58 8.76 -8.41
CA GLY A 22 10.46 7.85 -9.13
C GLY A 22 11.71 7.47 -8.36
N THR A 23 12.41 8.41 -7.73
CA THR A 23 13.68 8.12 -7.04
C THR A 23 13.46 7.82 -5.57
N ILE A 24 12.88 8.77 -4.83
CA ILE A 24 12.67 8.63 -3.38
C ILE A 24 11.65 7.54 -3.10
N GLY A 25 10.56 7.49 -3.87
CA GLY A 25 9.51 6.49 -3.72
C GLY A 25 10.01 5.07 -4.00
N VAL A 26 10.75 4.85 -5.10
CA VAL A 26 11.30 3.53 -5.45
C VAL A 26 12.34 3.08 -4.42
N ALA A 27 13.17 3.98 -3.90
CA ALA A 27 14.10 3.67 -2.81
C ALA A 27 13.36 3.22 -1.55
N GLY A 28 12.29 3.93 -1.17
CA GLY A 28 11.41 3.56 -0.05
C GLY A 28 10.76 2.19 -0.25
N LEU A 29 10.16 1.96 -1.42
CA LEU A 29 9.53 0.68 -1.78
C LEU A 29 10.52 -0.49 -1.67
N SER A 30 11.72 -0.32 -2.20
CA SER A 30 12.78 -1.33 -2.18
C SER A 30 13.22 -1.65 -0.76
N LEU A 31 13.45 -0.62 0.06
CA LEU A 31 13.82 -0.76 1.46
C LEU A 31 12.71 -1.49 2.24
N GLY A 32 11.47 -1.08 2.08
CA GLY A 32 10.30 -1.72 2.70
C GLY A 32 10.19 -3.20 2.33
N GLY A 33 10.37 -3.53 1.05
CA GLY A 33 10.35 -4.91 0.56
C GLY A 33 11.44 -5.78 1.20
N ILE A 34 12.67 -5.26 1.30
CA ILE A 34 13.80 -5.96 1.94
C ILE A 34 13.51 -6.19 3.43
N LEU A 35 13.04 -5.16 4.14
CA LEU A 35 12.69 -5.25 5.55
C LEU A 35 11.54 -6.24 5.78
N GLY A 36 10.51 -6.23 4.93
CA GLY A 36 9.39 -7.16 4.98
C GLY A 36 9.81 -8.62 4.76
N ALA A 37 10.70 -8.86 3.79
CA ALA A 37 11.24 -10.19 3.54
C ALA A 37 12.05 -10.72 4.74
N LYS A 38 12.92 -9.88 5.32
CA LYS A 38 13.70 -10.21 6.53
C LYS A 38 12.79 -10.48 7.72
N ALA A 39 11.78 -9.65 7.94
CA ALA A 39 10.83 -9.79 9.05
C ALA A 39 10.11 -11.16 8.98
N ILE A 40 9.61 -11.56 7.82
CA ILE A 40 8.95 -12.85 7.64
C ILE A 40 9.94 -14.01 7.80
N ALA A 41 11.17 -13.87 7.32
CA ALA A 41 12.20 -14.90 7.45
C ALA A 41 12.52 -15.21 8.93
N HIS A 42 12.54 -14.19 9.81
CA HIS A 42 12.87 -14.38 11.23
C HIS A 42 11.65 -14.71 12.11
N GLY A 43 10.46 -14.15 11.81
CA GLY A 43 9.29 -14.27 12.70
C GLY A 43 8.11 -15.03 12.12
N GLY A 44 8.20 -15.43 10.86
CA GLY A 44 7.09 -16.08 10.14
C GLY A 44 5.94 -15.11 9.81
N ILE A 45 5.12 -15.50 8.83
CA ILE A 45 4.04 -14.65 8.30
C ILE A 45 2.98 -14.30 9.36
N LYS A 46 2.65 -15.20 10.27
CA LYS A 46 1.61 -14.98 11.29
C LYS A 46 1.90 -13.80 12.19
N ARG A 47 3.15 -13.71 12.66
CA ARG A 47 3.59 -12.67 13.59
C ARG A 47 3.57 -11.30 12.91
N TRP A 48 3.96 -11.27 11.63
CA TRP A 48 4.17 -10.04 10.88
C TRP A 48 2.96 -9.59 10.07
N LEU A 49 1.91 -10.41 9.96
CA LEU A 49 0.74 -10.07 9.16
C LEU A 49 0.03 -8.78 9.65
N TRP A 50 -0.13 -8.62 10.98
CA TRP A 50 -0.68 -7.40 11.56
C TRP A 50 0.20 -6.15 11.35
N PRO A 51 1.49 -6.14 11.72
CA PRO A 51 2.36 -5.01 11.44
C PRO A 51 2.41 -4.63 9.96
N MET A 52 2.38 -5.63 9.07
CA MET A 52 2.39 -5.42 7.63
C MET A 52 1.08 -4.84 7.11
N ALA A 53 -0.07 -5.26 7.63
CA ALA A 53 -1.35 -4.64 7.29
C ALA A 53 -1.43 -3.19 7.77
N LEU A 54 -0.94 -2.89 8.98
CA LEU A 54 -0.88 -1.53 9.51
C LEU A 54 0.08 -0.65 8.70
N SER A 55 1.19 -1.21 8.22
CA SER A 55 2.14 -0.47 7.39
C SER A 55 1.59 -0.09 6.01
N LEU A 56 0.55 -0.79 5.53
CA LEU A 56 -0.18 -0.41 4.30
C LEU A 56 -1.21 0.71 4.55
N THR A 57 -1.70 0.85 5.78
CA THR A 57 -2.83 1.74 6.09
C THR A 57 -2.41 3.03 6.75
N ILE A 58 -1.52 2.96 7.76
CA ILE A 58 -1.10 4.13 8.54
C ILE A 58 -0.40 5.19 7.68
N PRO A 59 0.53 4.84 6.79
CA PRO A 59 1.22 5.83 5.98
C PRO A 59 0.31 6.59 5.01
N ASN A 60 -0.86 6.07 4.66
CA ASN A 60 -1.83 6.81 3.85
C ASN A 60 -2.31 8.10 4.55
N ALA A 61 -2.19 8.18 5.88
CA ALA A 61 -2.45 9.40 6.62
C ALA A 61 -1.47 10.54 6.27
N THR A 62 -0.27 10.23 5.75
CA THR A 62 0.67 11.26 5.30
C THR A 62 0.12 12.04 4.10
N TYR A 63 -0.62 11.40 3.21
CA TYR A 63 -1.29 12.09 2.10
C TYR A 63 -2.46 12.97 2.59
N LEU A 64 -3.18 12.53 3.63
CA LEU A 64 -4.17 13.40 4.26
C LEU A 64 -3.50 14.63 4.87
N TYR A 65 -2.39 14.46 5.57
CA TYR A 65 -1.57 15.56 6.08
C TYR A 65 -1.16 16.52 4.94
N LEU A 66 -0.61 15.99 3.83
CA LEU A 66 -0.21 16.79 2.67
C LEU A 66 -1.40 17.55 2.06
N SER A 67 -2.59 16.96 2.04
CA SER A 67 -3.80 17.64 1.48
C SER A 67 -4.36 18.75 2.35
N TYR A 68 -4.04 18.77 3.65
CA TYR A 68 -4.47 19.81 4.58
C TYR A 68 -3.47 20.95 4.67
N TYR A 69 -2.18 20.64 4.79
CA TYR A 69 -1.13 21.62 5.08
C TYR A 69 -0.44 22.16 3.84
N LEU A 70 -0.52 21.46 2.70
CA LEU A 70 0.06 21.86 1.41
C LEU A 70 1.49 22.43 1.55
N PRO A 71 2.44 21.69 2.13
CA PRO A 71 3.77 22.22 2.38
C PRO A 71 4.52 22.47 1.07
N ASP A 72 5.12 23.67 0.94
CA ASP A 72 5.95 24.04 -0.23
C ASP A 72 7.32 23.36 -0.22
N ASN A 73 7.72 22.77 0.91
CA ASN A 73 9.03 22.14 1.06
C ASN A 73 9.05 20.73 0.48
N ILE A 74 9.77 20.54 -0.61
CA ILE A 74 9.93 19.27 -1.31
C ILE A 74 10.50 18.15 -0.42
N PHE A 75 11.31 18.48 0.61
CA PHE A 75 11.82 17.50 1.56
C PHE A 75 10.71 16.88 2.41
N ILE A 76 9.73 17.69 2.85
CA ILE A 76 8.58 17.20 3.62
C ILE A 76 7.74 16.28 2.74
N VAL A 77 7.48 16.70 1.51
CA VAL A 77 6.75 15.88 0.53
C VAL A 77 7.47 14.57 0.25
N GLY A 78 8.79 14.65 0.00
CA GLY A 78 9.64 13.48 -0.23
C GLY A 78 9.66 12.51 0.95
N LEU A 79 9.73 13.02 2.19
CA LEU A 79 9.69 12.20 3.40
C LEU A 79 8.33 11.48 3.55
N CYS A 80 7.22 12.19 3.30
CA CYS A 80 5.88 11.60 3.34
C CYS A 80 5.75 10.46 2.31
N VAL A 81 6.17 10.68 1.07
CA VAL A 81 6.16 9.67 0.02
C VAL A 81 7.10 8.51 0.36
N PHE A 82 8.28 8.79 0.87
CA PHE A 82 9.23 7.76 1.28
C PHE A 82 8.64 6.83 2.35
N LEU A 83 8.05 7.40 3.42
CA LEU A 83 7.44 6.62 4.50
C LEU A 83 6.26 5.77 4.01
N GLU A 84 5.43 6.34 3.12
CA GLU A 84 4.33 5.61 2.52
C GLU A 84 4.84 4.44 1.67
N GLN A 85 5.84 4.67 0.83
CA GLN A 85 6.41 3.64 -0.03
C GLN A 85 7.17 2.55 0.75
N VAL A 86 7.85 2.90 1.85
CA VAL A 86 8.42 1.90 2.78
C VAL A 86 7.31 1.04 3.39
N GLY A 87 6.21 1.64 3.85
CA GLY A 87 5.06 0.93 4.38
C GLY A 87 4.43 0.01 3.35
N TYR A 88 4.26 0.50 2.13
CA TYR A 88 3.72 -0.26 1.01
C TYR A 88 4.61 -1.46 0.66
N GLY A 89 5.92 -1.25 0.48
CA GLY A 89 6.87 -2.32 0.19
C GLY A 89 6.90 -3.39 1.28
N PHE A 90 6.88 -2.97 2.55
CA PHE A 90 6.86 -3.87 3.70
C PHE A 90 5.61 -4.74 3.73
N GLY A 91 4.42 -4.14 3.55
CA GLY A 91 3.15 -4.85 3.56
C GLY A 91 2.91 -5.72 2.34
N PHE A 92 3.43 -5.33 1.18
CA PHE A 92 3.30 -6.07 -0.07
C PHE A 92 3.89 -7.49 -0.01
N VAL A 93 4.99 -7.65 0.72
CA VAL A 93 5.63 -8.94 0.92
C VAL A 93 4.71 -9.92 1.66
N ALA A 94 3.92 -9.43 2.63
CA ALA A 94 2.95 -10.27 3.35
C ALA A 94 1.93 -10.88 2.40
N TYR A 95 1.42 -10.10 1.45
CA TYR A 95 0.45 -10.58 0.47
C TYR A 95 1.02 -11.69 -0.42
N ILE A 96 2.23 -11.49 -0.95
CA ILE A 96 2.89 -12.50 -1.79
C ILE A 96 3.14 -13.78 -0.99
N MET A 97 3.63 -13.66 0.23
CA MET A 97 3.90 -14.83 1.08
C MET A 97 2.63 -15.55 1.54
N PHE A 98 1.54 -14.78 1.78
CA PHE A 98 0.24 -15.33 2.08
C PHE A 98 -0.28 -16.20 0.92
N ILE A 99 -0.27 -15.68 -0.31
CA ILE A 99 -0.68 -16.44 -1.49
C ILE A 99 0.18 -17.72 -1.62
N LYS A 100 1.51 -17.59 -1.56
CA LYS A 100 2.41 -18.75 -1.66
C LYS A 100 2.10 -19.86 -0.65
N ARG A 101 1.62 -19.50 0.56
CA ARG A 101 1.30 -20.49 1.60
C ARG A 101 0.02 -21.28 1.30
N PHE A 102 -0.91 -20.72 0.52
CA PHE A 102 -2.17 -21.38 0.15
C PHE A 102 -2.11 -22.14 -1.16
N VAL A 103 -1.17 -21.78 -2.01
CA VAL A 103 -1.00 -22.41 -3.33
C VAL A 103 -0.18 -23.69 -3.17
N MET A 104 -0.84 -24.83 -3.25
CA MET A 104 -0.24 -26.16 -3.19
C MET A 104 -0.80 -27.06 -4.30
N GLY A 105 -0.05 -28.12 -4.66
CA GLY A 105 -0.49 -29.16 -5.57
C GLY A 105 -0.08 -28.96 -7.03
N TYR A 106 -0.61 -29.78 -7.93
CA TYR A 106 -0.25 -29.85 -9.35
C TYR A 106 -0.45 -28.53 -10.10
N LEU A 107 -1.50 -27.76 -9.75
CA LEU A 107 -1.83 -26.45 -10.35
C LEU A 107 -1.19 -25.26 -9.65
N HIS A 108 -0.09 -25.46 -8.88
CA HIS A 108 0.59 -24.43 -8.14
C HIS A 108 0.87 -23.16 -8.95
N LYS A 109 1.43 -23.31 -10.16
CA LYS A 109 1.78 -22.18 -11.01
C LYS A 109 0.53 -21.39 -11.46
N ALA A 110 -0.54 -22.09 -11.85
CA ALA A 110 -1.78 -21.46 -12.29
C ALA A 110 -2.45 -20.66 -11.16
N HIS A 111 -2.56 -21.23 -9.97
CA HIS A 111 -3.13 -20.53 -8.80
C HIS A 111 -2.30 -19.33 -8.39
N LEU A 112 -0.96 -19.41 -8.45
CA LEU A 112 -0.08 -18.28 -8.14
C LEU A 112 -0.24 -17.15 -9.17
N THR A 113 -0.35 -17.50 -10.46
CA THR A 113 -0.58 -16.52 -11.53
C THR A 113 -1.94 -15.85 -11.37
N LEU A 114 -2.98 -16.61 -11.08
CA LEU A 114 -4.32 -16.07 -10.82
C LEU A 114 -4.33 -15.12 -9.62
N GLY A 115 -3.67 -15.48 -8.51
CA GLY A 115 -3.53 -14.61 -7.35
C GLY A 115 -2.82 -13.28 -7.68
N LYS A 116 -1.76 -13.34 -8.51
CA LYS A 116 -1.08 -12.12 -9.00
C LYS A 116 -1.96 -11.29 -9.93
N ALA A 117 -2.78 -11.93 -10.77
CA ALA A 117 -3.72 -11.24 -11.64
C ALA A 117 -4.80 -10.48 -10.82
N PHE A 118 -5.38 -11.12 -9.80
CA PHE A 118 -6.30 -10.45 -8.88
C PHE A 118 -5.64 -9.28 -8.14
N MET A 119 -4.37 -9.41 -7.77
CA MET A 119 -3.61 -8.33 -7.17
C MET A 119 -3.45 -7.16 -8.14
N ALA A 120 -3.08 -7.41 -9.38
CA ALA A 120 -2.99 -6.36 -10.40
C ALA A 120 -4.34 -5.66 -10.61
N LEU A 121 -5.44 -6.40 -10.71
CA LEU A 121 -6.78 -5.85 -10.82
C LEU A 121 -7.17 -4.99 -9.61
N SER A 122 -6.82 -5.40 -8.39
CA SER A 122 -7.11 -4.64 -7.18
C SER A 122 -6.39 -3.29 -7.10
N ILE A 123 -5.29 -3.12 -7.82
CA ILE A 123 -4.58 -1.85 -7.97
C ILE A 123 -5.15 -1.04 -9.14
N MET A 124 -5.39 -1.69 -10.28
CA MET A 124 -5.82 -1.01 -11.50
C MET A 124 -7.23 -0.43 -11.37
N LEU A 125 -8.19 -1.18 -10.82
CA LEU A 125 -9.57 -0.72 -10.71
C LEU A 125 -9.71 0.55 -9.87
N PRO A 126 -9.21 0.63 -8.62
CA PRO A 126 -9.23 1.87 -7.88
C PRO A 126 -8.47 3.01 -8.56
N ALA A 127 -7.33 2.72 -9.22
CA ALA A 127 -6.56 3.73 -9.92
C ALA A 127 -7.36 4.39 -11.07
N MET A 128 -8.14 3.61 -11.82
CA MET A 128 -8.99 4.13 -12.90
C MET A 128 -10.06 5.10 -12.39
N PHE A 129 -10.66 4.79 -11.24
CA PHE A 129 -11.76 5.59 -10.68
C PHE A 129 -11.28 6.70 -9.73
N SER A 130 -10.04 6.62 -9.23
CA SER A 130 -9.51 7.55 -8.23
C SER A 130 -9.47 8.99 -8.73
N GLY A 131 -9.06 9.21 -9.98
CA GLY A 131 -9.02 10.55 -10.58
C GLY A 131 -10.41 11.17 -10.71
N PHE A 132 -11.40 10.40 -11.18
CA PHE A 132 -12.78 10.85 -11.27
C PHE A 132 -13.38 11.17 -9.89
N LEU A 133 -13.18 10.29 -8.93
CA LEU A 133 -13.65 10.49 -7.56
C LEU A 133 -12.99 11.72 -6.92
N GLN A 134 -11.69 11.88 -7.09
CA GLN A 134 -10.96 13.04 -6.59
C GLN A 134 -11.46 14.37 -7.20
N GLN A 135 -11.76 14.39 -8.50
CA GLN A 135 -12.35 15.57 -9.15
C GLN A 135 -13.74 15.91 -8.60
N ALA A 136 -14.56 14.90 -8.29
CA ALA A 136 -15.91 15.08 -7.79
C ALA A 136 -15.96 15.57 -6.34
N VAL A 137 -15.08 15.05 -5.45
CA VAL A 137 -15.15 15.31 -4.00
C VAL A 137 -14.02 16.18 -3.45
N GLY A 138 -13.01 16.47 -4.24
CA GLY A 138 -11.80 17.20 -3.84
C GLY A 138 -10.79 16.35 -3.06
N TYR A 139 -9.55 16.84 -2.92
CA TYR A 139 -8.44 16.08 -2.33
C TYR A 139 -8.66 15.68 -0.88
N ARG A 140 -9.14 16.59 -0.04
CA ARG A 140 -9.35 16.32 1.39
C ARG A 140 -10.34 15.19 1.62
N THR A 141 -11.51 15.29 1.00
CA THR A 141 -12.57 14.28 1.11
C THR A 141 -12.12 12.96 0.49
N PHE A 142 -11.40 13.01 -0.63
CA PHE A 142 -10.84 11.83 -1.27
C PHE A 142 -9.91 11.06 -0.32
N PHE A 143 -8.96 11.72 0.34
CA PHE A 143 -8.04 11.04 1.26
C PHE A 143 -8.73 10.54 2.54
N ILE A 144 -9.80 11.19 2.99
CA ILE A 144 -10.65 10.65 4.07
C ILE A 144 -11.31 9.35 3.62
N ILE A 145 -11.86 9.29 2.40
CA ILE A 145 -12.45 8.06 1.83
C ILE A 145 -11.40 6.95 1.74
N VAL A 146 -10.18 7.27 1.30
CA VAL A 146 -9.07 6.31 1.24
C VAL A 146 -8.74 5.76 2.62
N LEU A 147 -8.68 6.60 3.65
CA LEU A 147 -8.48 6.14 5.04
C LEU A 147 -9.65 5.30 5.55
N CYS A 148 -10.89 5.68 5.27
CA CYS A 148 -12.05 4.87 5.63
C CYS A 148 -12.05 3.51 4.92
N SER A 149 -11.60 3.44 3.66
CA SER A 149 -11.48 2.18 2.92
C SER A 149 -10.45 1.22 3.51
N SER A 150 -9.48 1.73 4.30
CA SER A 150 -8.50 0.88 4.99
C SER A 150 -9.12 -0.01 6.07
N VAL A 151 -10.36 0.26 6.51
CA VAL A 151 -11.14 -0.66 7.35
C VAL A 151 -11.33 -2.01 6.64
N ALA A 152 -11.54 -2.01 5.32
CA ALA A 152 -11.64 -3.24 4.54
C ALA A 152 -10.33 -4.06 4.60
N THR A 153 -9.17 -3.40 4.59
CA THR A 153 -7.86 -4.05 4.74
C THR A 153 -7.71 -4.69 6.12
N ILE A 154 -8.19 -4.04 7.17
CA ILE A 154 -8.18 -4.57 8.54
C ILE A 154 -9.07 -5.82 8.63
N ILE A 155 -10.29 -5.76 8.09
CA ILE A 155 -11.21 -6.91 8.05
C ILE A 155 -10.59 -8.08 7.28
N ALA A 156 -10.03 -7.82 6.08
CA ALA A 156 -9.36 -8.84 5.28
C ALA A 156 -8.18 -9.47 6.03
N THR A 157 -7.42 -8.69 6.79
CA THR A 157 -6.30 -9.17 7.61
C THR A 157 -6.78 -10.08 8.75
N ILE A 158 -7.87 -9.73 9.41
CA ILE A 158 -8.49 -10.57 10.45
C ILE A 158 -8.90 -11.91 9.85
N LEU A 159 -9.60 -11.91 8.71
CA LEU A 159 -10.01 -13.12 8.01
C LEU A 159 -8.81 -13.98 7.58
N ALA A 160 -7.74 -13.34 7.10
CA ALA A 160 -6.50 -14.02 6.74
C ALA A 160 -5.84 -14.72 7.94
N ILE A 161 -5.83 -14.08 9.11
CA ILE A 161 -5.29 -14.67 10.36
C ILE A 161 -6.14 -15.86 10.82
N ILE A 162 -7.46 -15.74 10.75
CA ILE A 162 -8.39 -16.82 11.12
C ILE A 162 -8.16 -18.02 10.21
N THR A 163 -8.07 -17.81 8.89
CA THR A 163 -7.81 -18.90 7.92
C THR A 163 -6.45 -19.56 8.11
N LEU A 164 -5.42 -18.80 8.46
CA LEU A 164 -4.10 -19.36 8.80
C LEU A 164 -4.16 -20.27 10.04
N LYS A 165 -4.84 -19.82 11.09
CA LYS A 165 -5.03 -20.61 12.31
C LYS A 165 -5.83 -21.90 12.04
N ALA A 166 -6.93 -21.79 11.29
CA ALA A 166 -7.77 -22.95 10.94
C ALA A 166 -7.02 -23.99 10.11
N LYS A 167 -6.16 -23.57 9.18
CA LYS A 167 -5.33 -24.49 8.36
C LYS A 167 -4.29 -25.24 9.18
N GLU A 168 -3.79 -24.67 10.26
CA GLU A 168 -2.82 -25.33 11.14
C GLU A 168 -3.49 -26.31 12.11
N ALA A 169 -4.70 -25.98 12.57
CA ALA A 169 -5.48 -26.88 13.43
C ALA A 169 -5.92 -28.19 12.72
N ARG A 170 -5.86 -28.21 11.38
CA ARG A 170 -6.19 -29.39 10.56
C ARG A 170 -4.98 -30.20 10.14
N LYS A 171 -3.77 -29.82 10.56
CA LYS A 171 -2.52 -30.59 10.34
C LYS A 171 -2.07 -31.31 11.60
#